data_533d7c6f700b15027109e97982358d97
#
_entry.id   533d7c6f700b15027109e97982358d97
#
_cell.length_a   1.000
_cell.length_b   1.000
_cell.length_c   1.000
_cell.angle_alpha   90.00
_cell.angle_beta   90.00
_cell.angle_gamma   90.00
#
_symmetry.space_group_name_H-M   'P 1'
#
loop_
_entity.id
_entity.type
_entity.pdbx_description
1 polymer ?
#
loop_
_entity_poly.entity_id
_entity_poly.type
_entity_poly.pdbx_seq_one_letter_code
_entity_poly.pdbx_strand_id
1 'polypeptide(L)'
;SDNWVVQNLENALDTWNENLSEIWGLLTQSPQDFEGGGIWKVIVNINGAVQAIGYALLVLFFVIGMVKTCSSFVDVKKPEHALKLFIRFAIAKGLVTYGMELMLALFDIVQGVISTIMNSAGLGANSGTTLPDEMVTAIEECGFFESIPLWAVTLIGSLFITVLSFILILTVYGRFFKIYMFTALAPIP
;
A
#
# COMPACT_ATOMS: atom_id res chain seq x y z
N SER A 1 38.09 -1.73 -1.73
CA SER A 1 38.89 -2.71 -0.96
C SER A 1 38.99 -4.03 -1.73
N ASP A 2 40.18 -4.65 -1.80
CA ASP A 2 40.35 -5.97 -2.45
C ASP A 2 39.98 -7.12 -1.51
N ASN A 3 39.54 -6.83 -0.28
CA ASN A 3 39.16 -7.83 0.69
C ASN A 3 37.76 -8.41 0.33
N TRP A 4 37.71 -9.70 0.07
CA TRP A 4 36.53 -10.43 -0.34
C TRP A 4 35.37 -10.41 0.70
N VAL A 5 35.69 -10.26 1.99
CA VAL A 5 34.69 -10.07 3.05
C VAL A 5 34.02 -8.72 2.94
N VAL A 6 34.83 -7.66 2.72
CA VAL A 6 34.33 -6.29 2.54
C VAL A 6 33.48 -6.22 1.27
N GLN A 7 33.97 -6.79 0.16
CA GLN A 7 33.19 -6.83 -1.09
C GLN A 7 31.84 -7.54 -0.94
N ASN A 8 31.79 -8.64 -0.18
CA ASN A 8 30.54 -9.36 0.06
C ASN A 8 29.54 -8.51 0.85
N LEU A 9 30.01 -7.78 1.88
CA LEU A 9 29.17 -6.85 2.66
C LEU A 9 28.73 -5.63 1.82
N GLU A 10 29.63 -5.04 1.06
CA GLU A 10 29.32 -3.92 0.16
C GLU A 10 28.26 -4.32 -0.85
N ASN A 11 28.40 -5.46 -1.52
CA ASN A 11 27.41 -5.98 -2.46
C ASN A 11 26.04 -6.22 -1.80
N ALA A 12 26.02 -6.72 -0.57
CA ALA A 12 24.78 -6.92 0.18
C ALA A 12 24.11 -5.59 0.53
N LEU A 13 24.88 -4.59 0.94
CA LEU A 13 24.38 -3.25 1.23
C LEU A 13 23.92 -2.51 -0.02
N ASP A 14 24.62 -2.66 -1.14
CA ASP A 14 24.21 -2.11 -2.42
C ASP A 14 22.87 -2.69 -2.86
N THR A 15 22.72 -4.02 -2.79
CA THR A 15 21.43 -4.68 -3.07
C THR A 15 20.34 -4.18 -2.13
N TRP A 16 20.64 -3.98 -0.86
CA TRP A 16 19.69 -3.40 0.10
C TRP A 16 19.28 -1.98 -0.27
N ASN A 17 20.25 -1.13 -0.62
CA ASN A 17 20.02 0.26 -0.98
C ASN A 17 19.20 0.39 -2.28
N GLU A 18 19.51 -0.45 -3.30
CA GLU A 18 18.74 -0.53 -4.54
C GLU A 18 17.29 -0.92 -4.25
N ASN A 19 17.08 -1.99 -3.47
CA ASN A 19 15.75 -2.43 -3.10
C ASN A 19 14.97 -1.41 -2.26
N LEU A 20 15.64 -0.70 -1.35
CA LEU A 20 15.03 0.42 -0.63
C LEU A 20 14.61 1.55 -1.57
N SER A 21 15.44 1.91 -2.52
CA SER A 21 15.11 2.93 -3.52
C SER A 21 13.90 2.53 -4.35
N GLU A 22 13.82 1.26 -4.78
CA GLU A 22 12.67 0.72 -5.48
C GLU A 22 11.40 0.76 -4.61
N ILE A 23 11.51 0.34 -3.35
CA ILE A 23 10.40 0.37 -2.37
C ILE A 23 9.89 1.80 -2.19
N TRP A 24 10.79 2.78 -2.04
CA TRP A 24 10.41 4.17 -1.92
C TRP A 24 9.71 4.70 -3.18
N GLY A 25 10.22 4.33 -4.35
CA GLY A 25 9.58 4.63 -5.63
C GLY A 25 8.15 4.08 -5.70
N LEU A 26 7.96 2.82 -5.30
CA LEU A 26 6.66 2.16 -5.26
C LEU A 26 5.71 2.76 -4.21
N LEU A 27 6.23 3.12 -3.03
CA LEU A 27 5.41 3.72 -1.95
C LEU A 27 4.91 5.13 -2.30
N THR A 28 5.65 5.87 -3.11
CA THR A 28 5.29 7.21 -3.56
C THR A 28 4.53 7.21 -4.88
N GLN A 29 4.47 6.07 -5.59
CA GLN A 29 3.78 5.94 -6.85
C GLN A 29 2.26 5.91 -6.66
N SER A 30 1.54 6.64 -7.52
CA SER A 30 0.08 6.60 -7.57
C SER A 30 -0.43 5.22 -8.02
N PRO A 31 -1.54 4.70 -7.47
CA PRO A 31 -2.17 3.48 -7.98
C PRO A 31 -2.57 3.58 -9.45
N GLN A 32 -2.82 4.80 -9.92
CA GLN A 32 -3.19 5.09 -11.30
C GLN A 32 -2.04 4.86 -12.28
N ASP A 33 -0.80 5.10 -11.84
CA ASP A 33 0.41 5.05 -12.66
C ASP A 33 1.19 3.74 -12.52
N PHE A 34 0.82 2.91 -11.54
CA PHE A 34 1.49 1.65 -11.28
C PHE A 34 1.41 0.73 -12.52
N GLU A 35 2.55 0.16 -12.91
CA GLU A 35 2.67 -0.69 -14.11
C GLU A 35 2.11 -0.03 -15.39
N GLY A 36 2.36 1.27 -15.55
CA GLY A 36 1.92 2.04 -16.71
C GLY A 36 0.41 2.23 -16.82
N GLY A 37 -0.33 2.05 -15.72
CA GLY A 37 -1.77 2.28 -15.65
C GLY A 37 -2.64 1.19 -16.28
N GLY A 38 -2.04 0.09 -16.77
CA GLY A 38 -2.79 -1.01 -17.38
C GLY A 38 -3.75 -1.67 -16.41
N ILE A 39 -3.29 -1.97 -15.20
CA ILE A 39 -4.10 -2.56 -14.14
C ILE A 39 -5.19 -1.59 -13.70
N TRP A 40 -4.87 -0.30 -13.59
CA TRP A 40 -5.84 0.72 -13.20
C TRP A 40 -7.05 0.78 -14.12
N LYS A 41 -6.86 0.69 -15.43
CA LYS A 41 -7.96 0.66 -16.40
C LYS A 41 -8.91 -0.51 -16.17
N VAL A 42 -8.37 -1.68 -15.84
CA VAL A 42 -9.17 -2.86 -15.49
C VAL A 42 -9.97 -2.60 -14.21
N ILE A 43 -9.33 -2.01 -13.19
CA ILE A 43 -10.00 -1.67 -11.92
C ILE A 43 -11.15 -0.67 -12.13
N VAL A 44 -10.95 0.35 -12.96
CA VAL A 44 -12.00 1.33 -13.32
C VAL A 44 -13.18 0.62 -13.99
N ASN A 45 -12.92 -0.30 -14.91
CA ASN A 45 -13.99 -1.05 -15.58
C ASN A 45 -14.76 -1.95 -14.61
N ILE A 46 -14.04 -2.64 -13.72
CA ILE A 46 -14.66 -3.48 -12.68
C ILE A 46 -15.48 -2.61 -11.72
N ASN A 47 -14.94 -1.49 -11.28
CA ASN A 47 -15.65 -0.54 -10.42
C ASN A 47 -16.95 -0.06 -11.07
N GLY A 48 -16.94 0.28 -12.35
CA GLY A 48 -18.15 0.68 -13.10
C GLY A 48 -19.21 -0.42 -13.14
N ALA A 49 -18.81 -1.67 -13.35
CA ALA A 49 -19.73 -2.81 -13.32
C ALA A 49 -20.31 -3.04 -11.91
N VAL A 50 -19.45 -2.99 -10.90
CA VAL A 50 -19.84 -3.15 -9.49
C VAL A 50 -20.72 -1.98 -9.03
N GLN A 51 -20.48 -0.77 -9.52
CA GLN A 51 -21.30 0.40 -9.25
C GLN A 51 -22.74 0.21 -9.73
N ALA A 52 -22.94 -0.39 -10.92
CA ALA A 52 -24.26 -0.72 -11.42
C ALA A 52 -25.00 -1.71 -10.49
N ILE A 53 -24.28 -2.72 -9.98
CA ILE A 53 -24.81 -3.66 -8.99
C ILE A 53 -25.12 -2.94 -7.66
N GLY A 54 -24.23 -2.06 -7.22
CA GLY A 54 -24.42 -1.24 -6.03
C GLY A 54 -25.68 -0.38 -6.09
N TYR A 55 -25.96 0.24 -7.22
CA TYR A 55 -27.21 1.00 -7.42
C TYR A 55 -28.44 0.11 -7.39
N ALA A 56 -28.39 -1.06 -8.03
CA ALA A 56 -29.51 -2.01 -7.99
C ALA A 56 -29.82 -2.47 -6.56
N LEU A 57 -28.79 -2.82 -5.78
CA LEU A 57 -28.92 -3.19 -4.36
C LEU A 57 -29.44 -2.01 -3.52
N LEU A 58 -28.95 -0.81 -3.76
CA LEU A 58 -29.38 0.40 -3.07
C LEU A 58 -30.88 0.64 -3.25
N VAL A 59 -31.39 0.55 -4.50
CA VAL A 59 -32.82 0.67 -4.80
C VAL A 59 -33.61 -0.43 -4.15
N LEU A 60 -33.11 -1.68 -4.20
CA LEU A 60 -33.77 -2.84 -3.56
C LEU A 60 -33.92 -2.64 -2.05
N PHE A 61 -32.84 -2.26 -1.36
CA PHE A 61 -32.88 -2.01 0.08
C PHE A 61 -33.74 -0.80 0.45
N PHE A 62 -33.75 0.23 -0.39
CA PHE A 62 -34.62 1.37 -0.21
C PHE A 62 -36.11 0.96 -0.29
N VAL A 63 -36.50 0.18 -1.31
CA VAL A 63 -37.87 -0.32 -1.46
C VAL A 63 -38.25 -1.21 -0.29
N ILE A 64 -37.38 -2.12 0.15
CA ILE A 64 -37.63 -2.95 1.35
C ILE A 64 -37.80 -2.07 2.58
N GLY A 65 -36.99 -1.06 2.77
CA GLY A 65 -37.09 -0.11 3.87
C GLY A 65 -38.43 0.66 3.85
N MET A 66 -38.86 1.11 2.67
CA MET A 66 -40.14 1.79 2.49
C MET A 66 -41.31 0.84 2.81
N VAL A 67 -41.29 -0.40 2.29
CA VAL A 67 -42.36 -1.37 2.58
C VAL A 67 -42.44 -1.67 4.08
N LYS A 68 -41.31 -1.86 4.76
CA LYS A 68 -41.28 -2.06 6.21
C LYS A 68 -41.83 -0.86 6.98
N THR A 69 -41.49 0.35 6.57
CA THR A 69 -41.97 1.58 7.20
C THR A 69 -43.47 1.78 6.97
N CYS A 70 -43.97 1.48 5.75
CA CYS A 70 -45.38 1.62 5.40
C CYS A 70 -46.26 0.50 6.01
N SER A 71 -45.72 -0.70 6.25
CA SER A 71 -46.47 -1.82 6.85
C SER A 71 -46.68 -1.62 8.35
N SER A 72 -45.93 -0.78 8.99
CA SER A 72 -46.09 -0.43 10.41
C SER A 72 -47.05 0.76 10.53
N PHE A 73 -48.35 0.47 10.63
CA PHE A 73 -49.41 1.48 10.69
C PHE A 73 -49.26 2.54 11.80
N VAL A 74 -48.39 2.30 12.77
CA VAL A 74 -48.13 3.22 13.90
C VAL A 74 -47.10 4.29 13.51
N ASP A 75 -46.19 4.01 12.60
CA ASP A 75 -45.06 4.87 12.25
C ASP A 75 -45.33 5.83 11.06
N VAL A 76 -46.38 5.59 10.26
CA VAL A 76 -46.73 6.43 9.10
C VAL A 76 -47.11 7.87 9.48
N LYS A 77 -47.49 8.11 10.77
CA LYS A 77 -47.86 9.43 11.23
C LYS A 77 -46.67 10.34 11.59
N LYS A 78 -45.43 9.83 11.53
CA LYS A 78 -44.23 10.64 11.84
C LYS A 78 -43.41 10.87 10.58
N PRO A 79 -43.46 12.04 9.95
CA PRO A 79 -42.68 12.37 8.75
C PRO A 79 -41.18 12.26 8.99
N GLU A 80 -40.73 12.26 10.23
CA GLU A 80 -39.32 12.10 10.61
C GLU A 80 -38.70 10.76 10.18
N HIS A 81 -39.49 9.66 10.17
CA HIS A 81 -38.98 8.35 9.78
C HIS A 81 -38.74 8.26 8.27
N ALA A 82 -39.63 8.85 7.47
CA ALA A 82 -39.46 8.94 6.02
C ALA A 82 -38.23 9.80 5.68
N LEU A 83 -38.08 10.93 6.37
CA LEU A 83 -36.92 11.82 6.17
C LEU A 83 -35.60 11.11 6.49
N LYS A 84 -35.52 10.38 7.62
CA LYS A 84 -34.34 9.58 7.96
C LYS A 84 -34.00 8.55 6.88
N LEU A 85 -35.00 7.88 6.33
CA LEU A 85 -34.80 6.89 5.27
C LEU A 85 -34.23 7.55 4.00
N PHE A 86 -34.76 8.72 3.59
CA PHE A 86 -34.28 9.49 2.46
C PHE A 86 -32.83 9.97 2.67
N ILE A 87 -32.49 10.47 3.86
CA ILE A 87 -31.13 10.91 4.18
C ILE A 87 -30.16 9.72 4.08
N ARG A 88 -30.51 8.57 4.65
CA ARG A 88 -29.68 7.34 4.54
C ARG A 88 -29.50 6.92 3.08
N PHE A 89 -30.55 6.96 2.30
CA PHE A 89 -30.48 6.66 0.87
C PHE A 89 -29.57 7.64 0.12
N ALA A 90 -29.69 8.94 0.38
CA ALA A 90 -28.87 9.96 -0.25
C ALA A 90 -27.38 9.81 0.09
N ILE A 91 -27.06 9.51 1.36
CA ILE A 91 -25.70 9.25 1.81
C ILE A 91 -25.16 7.97 1.14
N ALA A 92 -25.92 6.89 1.14
CA ALA A 92 -25.51 5.63 0.52
C ALA A 92 -25.31 5.78 -0.99
N LYS A 93 -26.20 6.53 -1.67
CA LYS A 93 -26.04 6.87 -3.10
C LYS A 93 -24.75 7.66 -3.32
N GLY A 94 -24.48 8.65 -2.48
CA GLY A 94 -23.24 9.44 -2.55
C GLY A 94 -22.00 8.56 -2.41
N LEU A 95 -21.97 7.63 -1.45
CA LEU A 95 -20.86 6.70 -1.25
C LEU A 95 -20.67 5.75 -2.44
N VAL A 96 -21.75 5.22 -3.02
CA VAL A 96 -21.67 4.37 -4.22
C VAL A 96 -21.18 5.17 -5.43
N THR A 97 -21.61 6.41 -5.60
CA THR A 97 -21.25 7.26 -6.74
C THR A 97 -19.79 7.71 -6.66
N TYR A 98 -19.37 8.19 -5.49
CA TYR A 98 -18.06 8.82 -5.28
C TYR A 98 -17.05 7.91 -4.57
N GLY A 99 -17.35 6.61 -4.38
CA GLY A 99 -16.52 5.69 -3.64
C GLY A 99 -15.09 5.59 -4.17
N MET A 100 -14.91 5.59 -5.50
CA MET A 100 -13.58 5.58 -6.12
C MET A 100 -12.82 6.88 -5.84
N GLU A 101 -13.47 8.02 -5.98
CA GLU A 101 -12.85 9.34 -5.73
C GLU A 101 -12.45 9.49 -4.26
N LEU A 102 -13.28 9.00 -3.33
CA LEU A 102 -12.96 8.95 -1.91
C LEU A 102 -11.74 8.07 -1.63
N MET A 103 -11.66 6.90 -2.27
CA MET A 103 -10.50 6.01 -2.14
C MET A 103 -9.22 6.66 -2.66
N LEU A 104 -9.28 7.35 -3.80
CA LEU A 104 -8.15 8.11 -4.35
C LEU A 104 -7.73 9.25 -3.42
N ALA A 105 -8.68 10.03 -2.91
CA ALA A 105 -8.39 11.11 -1.97
C ALA A 105 -7.72 10.62 -0.69
N LEU A 106 -8.18 9.48 -0.13
CA LEU A 106 -7.52 8.84 1.00
C LEU A 106 -6.10 8.39 0.65
N PHE A 107 -5.91 7.89 -0.56
CA PHE A 107 -4.60 7.48 -1.02
C PHE A 107 -3.64 8.66 -1.16
N ASP A 108 -4.09 9.77 -1.72
CA ASP A 108 -3.30 11.01 -1.85
C ASP A 108 -2.86 11.55 -0.49
N ILE A 109 -3.74 11.48 0.52
CA ILE A 109 -3.39 11.84 1.90
C ILE A 109 -2.28 10.93 2.42
N VAL A 110 -2.40 9.62 2.23
CA VAL A 110 -1.38 8.65 2.67
C VAL A 110 -0.05 8.89 1.96
N GLN A 111 -0.06 9.17 0.66
CA GLN A 111 1.15 9.54 -0.09
C GLN A 111 1.80 10.81 0.47
N GLY A 112 1.01 11.82 0.78
CA GLY A 112 1.49 13.05 1.40
C GLY A 112 2.18 12.80 2.75
N VAL A 113 1.59 11.93 3.59
CA VAL A 113 2.19 11.52 4.86
C VAL A 113 3.50 10.76 4.65
N ILE A 114 3.54 9.80 3.73
CA ILE A 114 4.76 9.04 3.40
C ILE A 114 5.87 9.99 2.92
N SER A 115 5.55 10.90 2.00
CA SER A 115 6.49 11.91 1.50
C SER A 115 7.02 12.79 2.62
N THR A 116 6.18 13.21 3.55
CA THR A 116 6.58 14.03 4.71
C THR A 116 7.52 13.25 5.63
N ILE A 117 7.23 11.99 5.91
CA ILE A 117 8.08 11.11 6.73
C ILE A 117 9.45 10.92 6.06
N MET A 118 9.47 10.65 4.76
CA MET A 118 10.71 10.47 4.00
C MET A 118 11.60 11.71 4.05
N ASN A 119 11.01 12.90 3.91
CA ASN A 119 11.76 14.15 3.90
C ASN A 119 12.22 14.60 5.30
N SER A 120 11.42 14.28 6.34
CA SER A 120 11.71 14.74 7.71
C SER A 120 12.68 13.84 8.47
N ALA A 121 12.71 12.56 8.20
CA ALA A 121 13.50 11.59 8.96
C ALA A 121 14.88 11.27 8.35
N GLY A 122 15.26 11.91 7.24
CA GLY A 122 16.50 11.57 6.52
C GLY A 122 16.50 10.12 5.96
N LEU A 123 15.33 9.50 5.91
CA LEU A 123 15.10 8.14 5.38
C LEU A 123 14.93 8.15 3.84
N GLY A 124 15.18 9.29 3.19
CA GLY A 124 15.07 9.42 1.74
C GLY A 124 16.01 8.50 0.98
N ALA A 125 15.71 8.28 -0.28
CA ALA A 125 16.46 7.41 -1.20
C ALA A 125 17.98 7.74 -1.29
N ASN A 126 18.40 8.91 -0.81
CA ASN A 126 19.78 9.36 -0.80
C ASN A 126 20.55 8.98 0.49
N SER A 127 19.89 8.37 1.47
CA SER A 127 20.51 7.92 2.72
C SER A 127 20.92 6.45 2.60
N GLY A 128 21.74 6.13 1.62
CA GLY A 128 22.27 4.77 1.46
C GLY A 128 23.01 4.32 2.72
N THR A 129 22.78 3.09 3.12
CA THR A 129 23.54 2.44 4.19
C THR A 129 24.91 2.06 3.64
N THR A 130 25.97 2.62 4.22
CA THR A 130 27.35 2.29 3.85
C THR A 130 28.06 1.62 5.03
N LEU A 131 29.08 0.82 4.72
CA LEU A 131 29.97 0.28 5.75
C LEU A 131 30.74 1.42 6.40
N PRO A 132 30.81 1.49 7.75
CA PRO A 132 31.71 2.42 8.43
C PRO A 132 33.19 2.14 8.10
N ASP A 133 33.98 3.17 7.87
CA ASP A 133 35.41 3.05 7.54
C ASP A 133 36.19 2.28 8.61
N GLU A 134 35.81 2.44 9.87
CA GLU A 134 36.41 1.70 11.02
C GLU A 134 36.19 0.19 10.88
N MET A 135 35.02 -0.21 10.38
CA MET A 135 34.69 -1.63 10.19
C MET A 135 35.46 -2.23 9.01
N VAL A 136 35.59 -1.45 7.92
CA VAL A 136 36.41 -1.84 6.75
C VAL A 136 37.86 -2.04 7.18
N THR A 137 38.44 -1.10 7.93
CA THR A 137 39.82 -1.18 8.43
C THR A 137 40.02 -2.38 9.34
N ALA A 138 39.09 -2.62 10.26
CA ALA A 138 39.15 -3.78 11.17
C ALA A 138 39.10 -5.13 10.43
N ILE A 139 38.33 -5.22 9.34
CA ILE A 139 38.25 -6.43 8.50
C ILE A 139 39.54 -6.62 7.69
N GLU A 140 40.13 -5.53 7.18
CA GLU A 140 41.37 -5.59 6.41
C GLU A 140 42.59 -5.97 7.25
N GLU A 141 42.61 -5.60 8.53
CA GLU A 141 43.65 -5.97 9.48
C GLU A 141 43.59 -7.44 9.97
N CYS A 142 42.43 -8.13 9.74
CA CYS A 142 42.27 -9.53 10.11
C CYS A 142 43.18 -10.44 9.26
N GLY A 143 43.85 -11.39 9.94
CA GLY A 143 44.65 -12.44 9.28
C GLY A 143 43.77 -13.39 8.47
N PHE A 144 44.39 -14.10 7.50
CA PHE A 144 43.67 -15.00 6.58
C PHE A 144 42.80 -16.05 7.32
N PHE A 145 43.31 -16.63 8.38
CA PHE A 145 42.57 -17.64 9.17
C PHE A 145 41.45 -17.05 10.01
N GLU A 146 41.58 -15.79 10.43
CA GLU A 146 40.54 -15.06 11.16
C GLU A 146 39.41 -14.57 10.23
N SER A 147 39.73 -14.40 8.96
CA SER A 147 38.78 -13.97 7.93
C SER A 147 37.78 -15.07 7.52
N ILE A 148 38.11 -16.37 7.70
CA ILE A 148 37.21 -17.47 7.30
C ILE A 148 35.89 -17.49 8.09
N PRO A 149 35.89 -17.48 9.45
CA PRO A 149 34.63 -17.41 10.19
C PRO A 149 33.90 -16.12 9.98
N LEU A 150 34.60 -14.99 9.79
CA LEU A 150 34.01 -13.71 9.51
C LEU A 150 33.30 -13.73 8.15
N TRP A 151 33.89 -14.34 7.13
CA TRP A 151 33.25 -14.54 5.84
C TRP A 151 31.98 -15.39 5.93
N ALA A 152 32.02 -16.48 6.68
CA ALA A 152 30.84 -17.33 6.85
C ALA A 152 29.68 -16.55 7.49
N VAL A 153 29.96 -15.74 8.52
CA VAL A 153 28.97 -14.88 9.17
C VAL A 153 28.45 -13.81 8.21
N THR A 154 29.32 -13.16 7.44
CA THR A 154 28.90 -12.13 6.46
C THR A 154 28.11 -12.72 5.30
N LEU A 155 28.43 -13.96 4.84
CA LEU A 155 27.66 -14.66 3.83
C LEU A 155 26.23 -14.95 4.32
N ILE A 156 26.08 -15.43 5.54
CA ILE A 156 24.76 -15.66 6.16
C ILE A 156 24.02 -14.30 6.30
N GLY A 157 24.71 -13.26 6.77
CA GLY A 157 24.13 -11.92 6.90
C GLY A 157 23.66 -11.35 5.56
N SER A 158 24.43 -11.49 4.49
CA SER A 158 24.06 -11.04 3.15
C SER A 158 22.85 -11.80 2.62
N LEU A 159 22.75 -13.11 2.90
CA LEU A 159 21.57 -13.91 2.56
C LEU A 159 20.33 -13.40 3.29
N PHE A 160 20.43 -13.11 4.60
CA PHE A 160 19.34 -12.52 5.37
C PHE A 160 18.90 -11.17 4.81
N ILE A 161 19.82 -10.28 4.47
CA ILE A 161 19.53 -8.98 3.88
C ILE A 161 18.76 -9.17 2.57
N THR A 162 19.20 -10.06 1.71
CA THR A 162 18.53 -10.35 0.42
C THR A 162 17.11 -10.88 0.64
N VAL A 163 16.91 -11.82 1.55
CA VAL A 163 15.58 -12.37 1.86
C VAL A 163 14.68 -11.30 2.45
N LEU A 164 15.17 -10.48 3.37
CA LEU A 164 14.39 -9.38 3.96
C LEU A 164 14.00 -8.33 2.92
N SER A 165 14.90 -7.97 2.02
CA SER A 165 14.62 -7.06 0.91
C SER A 165 13.51 -7.59 0.02
N PHE A 166 13.57 -8.88 -0.32
CA PHE A 166 12.53 -9.52 -1.14
C PHE A 166 11.17 -9.53 -0.43
N ILE A 167 11.13 -9.83 0.87
CA ILE A 167 9.89 -9.78 1.66
C ILE A 167 9.32 -8.37 1.70
N LEU A 168 10.17 -7.35 1.85
CA LEU A 168 9.73 -5.94 1.84
C LEU A 168 9.10 -5.57 0.49
N ILE A 169 9.74 -5.90 -0.62
CA ILE A 169 9.21 -5.66 -1.97
C ILE A 169 7.85 -6.36 -2.14
N LEU A 170 7.75 -7.64 -1.80
CA LEU A 170 6.47 -8.37 -1.87
C LEU A 170 5.38 -7.74 -1.01
N THR A 171 5.74 -7.21 0.16
CA THR A 171 4.79 -6.52 1.05
C THR A 171 4.23 -5.26 0.39
N VAL A 172 5.08 -4.49 -0.28
CA VAL A 172 4.67 -3.26 -0.99
C VAL A 172 3.78 -3.61 -2.19
N TYR A 173 4.13 -4.63 -2.98
CA TYR A 173 3.26 -5.11 -4.06
C TYR A 173 1.91 -5.60 -3.51
N GLY A 174 1.90 -6.32 -2.39
CA GLY A 174 0.68 -6.75 -1.71
C GLY A 174 -0.23 -5.58 -1.30
N ARG A 175 0.34 -4.42 -0.97
CA ARG A 175 -0.40 -3.19 -0.72
C ARG A 175 -1.19 -2.73 -1.95
N PHE A 176 -0.56 -2.71 -3.13
CA PHE A 176 -1.25 -2.33 -4.37
C PHE A 176 -2.41 -3.27 -4.68
N PHE A 177 -2.23 -4.58 -4.52
CA PHE A 177 -3.31 -5.55 -4.68
C PHE A 177 -4.50 -5.26 -3.76
N LYS A 178 -4.25 -4.99 -2.50
CA LYS A 178 -5.31 -4.63 -1.55
C LYS A 178 -6.04 -3.37 -1.96
N ILE A 179 -5.31 -2.33 -2.36
CA ILE A 179 -5.89 -1.06 -2.80
C ILE A 179 -6.77 -1.29 -4.02
N TYR A 180 -6.31 -2.05 -5.00
CA TYR A 180 -7.09 -2.35 -6.19
C TYR A 180 -8.36 -3.13 -5.88
N MET A 181 -8.29 -4.13 -5.00
CA MET A 181 -9.46 -4.86 -4.54
C MET A 181 -10.48 -3.93 -3.86
N PHE A 182 -10.03 -3.13 -2.90
CA PHE A 182 -10.93 -2.22 -2.20
C PHE A 182 -11.53 -1.16 -3.13
N THR A 183 -10.74 -0.62 -4.07
CA THR A 183 -11.24 0.36 -5.04
C THR A 183 -12.26 -0.25 -5.98
N ALA A 184 -12.03 -1.47 -6.46
CA ALA A 184 -12.97 -2.18 -7.33
C ALA A 184 -14.29 -2.47 -6.63
N LEU A 185 -14.24 -2.84 -5.34
CA LEU A 185 -15.41 -3.23 -4.53
C LEU A 185 -16.04 -2.05 -3.77
N ALA A 186 -15.45 -0.86 -3.82
CA ALA A 186 -15.93 0.32 -3.09
C ALA A 186 -17.43 0.64 -3.28
N PRO A 187 -18.08 0.37 -4.43
CA PRO A 187 -19.52 0.62 -4.60
C PRO A 187 -20.44 -0.38 -3.90
N ILE A 188 -19.92 -1.44 -3.30
CA ILE A 188 -20.74 -2.40 -2.55
C ILE A 188 -21.00 -1.84 -1.16
N PRO A 189 -22.27 -1.63 -0.77
CA PRO A 189 -22.60 -1.08 0.54
C PRO A 189 -22.36 -2.07 1.70
#